data_dbbdf4b0f02123090ad360fdf3e21238
#
_entry.id   dbbdf4b0f02123090ad360fdf3e21238
#
_cell.length_a   1.000
_cell.length_b   1.000
_cell.length_c   1.000
_cell.angle_alpha   90.00
_cell.angle_beta   90.00
_cell.angle_gamma   90.00
#
_symmetry.space_group_name_H-M   'P 1'
#
loop_
_entity.id
_entity.type
_entity.pdbx_description
1 polymer ?
#
loop_
_entity_poly.entity_id
_entity_poly.type
_entity_poly.pdbx_seq_one_letter_code
_entity_poly.pdbx_strand_id
1 'polypeptide(L)'
;MSGDQEFPIHVFPARAGNAIYEIVQHTHAPLPMVAAEMLGVISLACQNRIDVCRLNNLRSPTSLFIVTIAESGERKSTVTKLLMKPIYQLEERLFDLYKQEIIKWRYNVKIFKAEEKALMSKLKSEIRGGKDPTITRESLSMLQDSYPVEPVRYKLTFNDTTPAAIKEYLCGDWRSVGILSDEAGTIFNGYALNELPFVNKMWDGATYSVERKNAPERLIKNARLTLSLQVQSVVINRYIERKGDIAKG
;
A
#
# COMPACT_ATOMS: atom_id res chain seq x y z
N MET A 1 -22.66 27.82 19.47
CA MET A 1 -21.85 28.89 18.84
C MET A 1 -20.77 28.23 18.02
N SER A 2 -21.06 27.84 16.79
CA SER A 2 -20.08 27.43 15.81
C SER A 2 -19.76 28.66 14.96
N GLY A 3 -18.72 29.40 15.34
CA GLY A 3 -18.16 30.36 14.41
C GLY A 3 -17.71 29.60 13.18
N ASP A 4 -18.14 30.05 12.00
CA ASP A 4 -17.60 29.59 10.72
C ASP A 4 -16.09 29.84 10.73
N GLN A 5 -15.31 28.89 11.25
CA GLN A 5 -13.86 28.94 11.10
C GLN A 5 -13.58 28.58 9.65
N GLU A 6 -13.22 29.58 8.89
CA GLU A 6 -12.77 29.40 7.51
C GLU A 6 -11.59 28.40 7.49
N PHE A 7 -11.64 27.42 6.58
CA PHE A 7 -10.60 26.40 6.49
C PHE A 7 -9.24 27.06 6.19
N PRO A 8 -8.17 26.77 6.96
CA PRO A 8 -6.92 27.50 6.94
C PRO A 8 -6.05 27.15 5.70
N ILE A 9 -6.55 27.44 4.50
CA ILE A 9 -5.88 27.13 3.23
C ILE A 9 -4.52 27.82 3.11
N HIS A 10 -4.31 28.93 3.78
CA HIS A 10 -3.09 29.72 3.76
C HIS A 10 -1.87 28.97 4.34
N VAL A 11 -2.08 27.89 5.11
CA VAL A 11 -0.99 27.07 5.66
C VAL A 11 -0.41 26.09 4.63
N PHE A 12 -1.09 25.87 3.51
CA PHE A 12 -0.57 25.04 2.44
C PHE A 12 0.55 25.73 1.68
N PRO A 13 1.56 24.97 1.20
CA PRO A 13 2.52 25.51 0.25
C PRO A 13 1.79 26.10 -0.97
N ALA A 14 2.29 27.21 -1.51
CA ALA A 14 1.61 27.99 -2.54
C ALA A 14 1.11 27.13 -3.74
N ARG A 15 1.94 26.18 -4.21
CA ARG A 15 1.53 25.29 -5.32
C ARG A 15 0.33 24.40 -4.97
N ALA A 16 0.29 23.85 -3.75
CA ALA A 16 -0.82 23.03 -3.31
C ALA A 16 -2.07 23.89 -3.07
N GLY A 17 -1.93 25.03 -2.41
CA GLY A 17 -3.02 25.98 -2.18
C GLY A 17 -3.65 26.45 -3.50
N ASN A 18 -2.84 26.86 -4.47
CA ASN A 18 -3.32 27.27 -5.80
C ASN A 18 -4.09 26.14 -6.52
N ALA A 19 -3.56 24.91 -6.49
CA ALA A 19 -4.22 23.77 -7.10
C ALA A 19 -5.58 23.47 -6.40
N ILE A 20 -5.65 23.58 -5.07
CA ILE A 20 -6.91 23.42 -4.33
C ILE A 20 -7.91 24.47 -4.78
N TYR A 21 -7.53 25.74 -4.84
CA TYR A 21 -8.42 26.82 -5.29
C TYR A 21 -8.88 26.62 -6.73
N GLU A 22 -8.00 26.23 -7.63
CA GLU A 22 -8.35 25.94 -9.03
C GLU A 22 -9.38 24.81 -9.12
N ILE A 23 -9.20 23.72 -8.38
CA ILE A 23 -10.15 22.62 -8.34
C ILE A 23 -11.51 23.08 -7.80
N VAL A 24 -11.52 23.86 -6.71
CA VAL A 24 -12.76 24.43 -6.14
C VAL A 24 -13.48 25.31 -7.16
N GLN A 25 -12.77 26.18 -7.85
CA GLN A 25 -13.34 27.06 -8.88
C GLN A 25 -13.98 26.28 -10.03
N HIS A 26 -13.33 25.21 -10.49
CA HIS A 26 -13.83 24.42 -11.60
C HIS A 26 -14.94 23.41 -11.24
N THR A 27 -14.90 22.89 -10.02
CA THR A 27 -15.81 21.81 -9.61
C THR A 27 -16.95 22.26 -8.72
N HIS A 28 -16.82 23.42 -8.09
CA HIS A 28 -17.68 23.90 -7.01
C HIS A 28 -17.77 22.93 -5.82
N ALA A 29 -16.72 22.11 -5.62
CA ALA A 29 -16.62 21.21 -4.48
C ALA A 29 -16.26 21.97 -3.20
N PRO A 30 -16.68 21.50 -2.02
CA PRO A 30 -16.34 22.14 -0.75
C PRO A 30 -14.82 22.22 -0.54
N LEU A 31 -14.31 23.42 -0.23
CA LEU A 31 -12.88 23.68 -0.04
C LEU A 31 -12.21 22.71 0.97
N PRO A 32 -12.79 22.45 2.16
CA PRO A 32 -12.21 21.52 3.14
C PRO A 32 -12.07 20.10 2.59
N MET A 33 -13.04 19.64 1.78
CA MET A 33 -13.01 18.32 1.16
C MET A 33 -11.87 18.19 0.16
N VAL A 34 -11.70 19.19 -0.72
CA VAL A 34 -10.61 19.24 -1.70
C VAL A 34 -9.24 19.25 -1.00
N ALA A 35 -9.12 20.07 0.06
CA ALA A 35 -7.90 20.19 0.84
C ALA A 35 -7.56 18.89 1.59
N ALA A 36 -8.53 18.21 2.18
CA ALA A 36 -8.35 16.93 2.85
C ALA A 36 -7.87 15.84 1.86
N GLU A 37 -8.49 15.76 0.69
CA GLU A 37 -8.09 14.82 -0.35
C GLU A 37 -6.69 15.12 -0.89
N MET A 38 -6.34 16.40 -1.09
CA MET A 38 -4.98 16.82 -1.45
C MET A 38 -3.95 16.35 -0.42
N LEU A 39 -4.23 16.48 0.88
CA LEU A 39 -3.37 15.98 1.95
C LEU A 39 -3.18 14.46 1.87
N GLY A 40 -4.25 13.71 1.62
CA GLY A 40 -4.20 12.26 1.43
C GLY A 40 -3.30 11.86 0.27
N VAL A 41 -3.44 12.53 -0.87
CA VAL A 41 -2.62 12.27 -2.07
C VAL A 41 -1.14 12.63 -1.84
N ILE A 42 -0.86 13.78 -1.21
CA ILE A 42 0.52 14.18 -0.85
C ILE A 42 1.12 13.17 0.14
N SER A 43 0.36 12.77 1.16
CA SER A 43 0.79 11.74 2.12
C SER A 43 1.19 10.45 1.41
N LEU A 44 0.34 9.92 0.54
CA LEU A 44 0.64 8.73 -0.26
C LEU A 44 1.92 8.88 -1.10
N ALA A 45 2.09 10.04 -1.75
CA ALA A 45 3.24 10.30 -2.62
C ALA A 45 4.55 10.40 -1.84
N CYS A 46 4.51 10.93 -0.61
CA CYS A 46 5.71 11.24 0.19
C CYS A 46 6.08 10.17 1.21
N GLN A 47 5.11 9.38 1.72
CA GLN A 47 5.27 8.51 2.88
C GLN A 47 6.40 7.46 2.75
N ASN A 48 6.79 7.09 1.53
CA ASN A 48 7.89 6.16 1.30
C ASN A 48 9.27 6.84 1.29
N ARG A 49 9.31 8.16 1.30
CA ARG A 49 10.54 8.95 1.11
C ARG A 49 10.96 9.72 2.34
N ILE A 50 10.00 10.11 3.17
CA ILE A 50 10.24 11.00 4.30
C ILE A 50 9.47 10.53 5.54
N ASP A 51 10.08 10.76 6.70
CA ASP A 51 9.45 10.63 8.00
C ASP A 51 9.43 12.01 8.70
N VAL A 52 8.51 12.18 9.64
CA VAL A 52 8.49 13.34 10.53
C VAL A 52 9.38 13.05 11.73
N CYS A 53 10.35 13.95 11.98
CA CYS A 53 11.15 13.92 13.20
C CYS A 53 10.77 15.09 14.10
N ARG A 54 10.30 14.81 15.30
CA ARG A 54 9.95 15.82 16.31
C ARG A 54 11.19 16.26 17.10
N LEU A 55 11.09 17.39 17.83
CA LEU A 55 12.17 17.94 18.63
C LEU A 55 12.80 16.96 19.65
N ASN A 56 12.03 15.99 20.12
CA ASN A 56 12.48 14.92 21.03
C ASN A 56 13.05 13.68 20.30
N ASN A 57 13.43 13.81 19.03
CA ASN A 57 13.90 12.72 18.16
C ASN A 57 12.87 11.60 17.92
N LEU A 58 11.62 11.80 18.27
CA LEU A 58 10.57 10.83 17.95
C LEU A 58 10.27 10.90 16.44
N ARG A 59 10.52 9.79 15.76
CA ARG A 59 10.22 9.63 14.32
C ARG A 59 8.87 8.96 14.13
N SER A 60 8.10 9.45 13.18
CA SER A 60 6.83 8.86 12.77
C SER A 60 6.66 8.94 11.26
N PRO A 61 5.90 8.02 10.64
CA PRO A 61 5.54 8.11 9.23
C PRO A 61 4.81 9.41 8.92
N THR A 62 4.90 9.85 7.66
CA THR A 62 4.04 10.91 7.11
C THR A 62 2.70 10.39 6.61
N SER A 63 2.39 9.12 6.87
CA SER A 63 1.11 8.50 6.54
C SER A 63 -0.03 9.16 7.31
N LEU A 64 -1.10 9.55 6.62
CA LEU A 64 -2.27 10.18 7.19
C LEU A 64 -3.49 9.26 7.13
N PHE A 65 -4.32 9.28 8.17
CA PHE A 65 -5.62 8.65 8.21
C PHE A 65 -6.67 9.75 8.27
N ILE A 66 -7.34 9.98 7.15
CA ILE A 66 -8.30 11.06 6.95
C ILE A 66 -9.66 10.44 6.66
N VAL A 67 -10.68 10.87 7.41
CA VAL A 67 -12.08 10.59 7.10
C VAL A 67 -12.77 11.92 6.83
N THR A 68 -13.31 12.08 5.64
CA THR A 68 -14.02 13.27 5.22
C THR A 68 -15.51 12.94 5.07
N ILE A 69 -16.35 13.62 5.83
CA ILE A 69 -17.80 13.49 5.67
C ILE A 69 -18.21 14.41 4.53
N ALA A 70 -18.77 13.83 3.49
CA ALA A 70 -19.22 14.56 2.31
C ALA A 70 -20.47 13.88 1.71
N GLU A 71 -21.49 14.66 1.42
CA GLU A 71 -22.78 14.17 0.97
C GLU A 71 -22.82 13.83 -0.52
N SER A 72 -23.92 13.22 -0.95
CA SER A 72 -24.13 12.96 -2.38
C SER A 72 -24.23 14.28 -3.13
N GLY A 73 -23.60 14.36 -4.30
CA GLY A 73 -23.60 15.59 -5.11
C GLY A 73 -22.45 16.55 -4.85
N GLU A 74 -21.67 16.40 -3.78
CA GLU A 74 -20.53 17.28 -3.45
C GLU A 74 -19.27 17.06 -4.31
N ARG A 75 -19.41 16.42 -5.46
CA ARG A 75 -18.32 16.23 -6.45
C ARG A 75 -17.14 15.38 -5.98
N LYS A 76 -17.29 14.53 -4.97
CA LYS A 76 -16.25 13.64 -4.44
C LYS A 76 -15.43 12.96 -5.54
N SER A 77 -16.08 12.19 -6.38
CA SER A 77 -15.43 11.40 -7.46
C SER A 77 -14.71 12.28 -8.49
N THR A 78 -15.22 13.48 -8.77
CA THR A 78 -14.53 14.44 -9.64
C THR A 78 -13.22 14.92 -9.03
N VAL A 79 -13.23 15.28 -7.75
CA VAL A 79 -12.07 15.75 -7.00
C VAL A 79 -11.01 14.63 -6.90
N THR A 80 -11.43 13.45 -6.47
CA THR A 80 -10.54 12.28 -6.37
C THR A 80 -9.92 11.94 -7.71
N LYS A 81 -10.71 11.92 -8.80
CA LYS A 81 -10.20 11.65 -10.15
C LYS A 81 -9.14 12.66 -10.61
N LEU A 82 -9.33 13.95 -10.30
CA LEU A 82 -8.36 14.99 -10.63
C LEU A 82 -7.06 14.84 -9.85
N LEU A 83 -7.16 14.69 -8.52
CA LEU A 83 -6.01 14.63 -7.63
C LEU A 83 -5.23 13.32 -7.75
N MET A 84 -5.91 12.20 -7.96
CA MET A 84 -5.29 10.88 -8.07
C MET A 84 -4.74 10.59 -9.47
N LYS A 85 -5.08 11.38 -10.48
CA LYS A 85 -4.61 11.16 -11.86
C LYS A 85 -3.09 10.90 -11.98
N PRO A 86 -2.20 11.71 -11.39
CA PRO A 86 -0.76 11.46 -11.49
C PRO A 86 -0.33 10.16 -10.79
N ILE A 87 -0.98 9.78 -9.69
CA ILE A 87 -0.71 8.52 -8.97
C ILE A 87 -1.09 7.32 -9.85
N TYR A 88 -2.29 7.33 -10.44
CA TYR A 88 -2.74 6.26 -11.33
C TYR A 88 -1.85 6.12 -12.58
N GLN A 89 -1.44 7.24 -13.18
CA GLN A 89 -0.51 7.23 -14.31
C GLN A 89 0.86 6.65 -13.94
N LEU A 90 1.35 6.93 -12.73
CA LEU A 90 2.58 6.32 -12.23
C LEU A 90 2.39 4.82 -11.99
N GLU A 91 1.30 4.42 -11.34
CA GLU A 91 1.00 3.01 -11.06
C GLU A 91 0.86 2.18 -12.34
N GLU A 92 0.21 2.73 -13.38
CA GLU A 92 0.09 2.10 -14.69
C GLU A 92 1.47 1.88 -15.35
N ARG A 93 2.32 2.91 -15.36
CA ARG A 93 3.70 2.79 -15.87
C ARG A 93 4.52 1.74 -15.11
N LEU A 94 4.45 1.74 -13.79
CA LEU A 94 5.13 0.76 -12.95
C LEU A 94 4.61 -0.66 -13.19
N PHE A 95 3.32 -0.80 -13.43
CA PHE A 95 2.72 -2.09 -13.76
C PHE A 95 3.14 -2.61 -15.14
N ASP A 96 3.27 -1.72 -16.13
CA ASP A 96 3.75 -2.09 -17.46
C ASP A 96 5.22 -2.55 -17.43
N LEU A 97 6.07 -1.88 -16.66
CA LEU A 97 7.44 -2.32 -16.42
C LEU A 97 7.47 -3.71 -15.74
N TYR A 98 6.69 -3.87 -14.68
CA TYR A 98 6.58 -5.17 -14.00
C TYR A 98 6.13 -6.29 -14.94
N LYS A 99 5.16 -6.05 -15.84
CA LYS A 99 4.72 -7.05 -16.82
C LYS A 99 5.87 -7.51 -17.75
N GLN A 100 6.74 -6.61 -18.15
CA GLN A 100 7.90 -6.94 -18.97
C GLN A 100 8.96 -7.73 -18.17
N GLU A 101 9.24 -7.31 -16.96
CA GLU A 101 10.24 -7.94 -16.10
C GLU A 101 9.81 -9.33 -15.63
N ILE A 102 8.53 -9.52 -15.29
CA ILE A 102 8.02 -10.82 -14.82
C ILE A 102 8.07 -11.89 -15.92
N ILE A 103 7.92 -11.50 -17.19
CA ILE A 103 8.08 -12.42 -18.33
C ILE A 103 9.52 -12.88 -18.44
N LYS A 104 10.48 -11.94 -18.36
CA LYS A 104 11.92 -12.24 -18.39
C LYS A 104 12.33 -13.13 -17.21
N TRP A 105 11.85 -12.78 -16.01
CA TRP A 105 12.10 -13.56 -14.80
C TRP A 105 11.58 -15.00 -14.94
N ARG A 106 10.34 -15.18 -15.39
CA ARG A 106 9.77 -16.52 -15.61
C ARG A 106 10.56 -17.36 -16.61
N TYR A 107 11.10 -16.73 -17.65
CA TYR A 107 11.98 -17.38 -18.60
C TYR A 107 13.29 -17.81 -17.94
N ASN A 108 13.95 -16.91 -17.21
CA ASN A 108 15.19 -17.19 -16.50
C ASN A 108 15.02 -18.29 -15.43
N VAL A 109 13.91 -18.31 -14.71
CA VAL A 109 13.56 -19.39 -13.76
C VAL A 109 13.40 -20.73 -14.47
N LYS A 110 12.88 -20.76 -15.70
CA LYS A 110 12.81 -22.02 -16.47
C LYS A 110 14.19 -22.52 -16.88
N ILE A 111 15.09 -21.63 -17.30
CA ILE A 111 16.47 -21.98 -17.61
C ILE A 111 17.15 -22.51 -16.37
N PHE A 112 17.11 -21.77 -15.27
CA PHE A 112 17.68 -22.16 -13.98
C PHE A 112 17.23 -23.58 -13.57
N LYS A 113 15.94 -23.85 -13.62
CA LYS A 113 15.39 -25.20 -13.28
C LYS A 113 15.88 -26.30 -14.23
N ALA A 114 16.11 -25.99 -15.49
CA ALA A 114 16.68 -26.98 -16.44
C ALA A 114 18.13 -27.26 -16.14
N GLU A 115 18.94 -26.25 -15.83
CA GLU A 115 20.34 -26.37 -15.42
C GLU A 115 20.47 -27.13 -14.09
N GLU A 116 19.66 -26.78 -13.09
CA GLU A 116 19.60 -27.48 -11.81
C GLU A 116 19.28 -28.96 -11.99
N LYS A 117 18.29 -29.29 -12.82
CA LYS A 117 17.92 -30.67 -13.13
C LYS A 117 19.04 -31.43 -13.82
N ALA A 118 19.75 -30.79 -14.74
CA ALA A 118 20.91 -31.41 -15.43
C ALA A 118 22.05 -31.70 -14.47
N LEU A 119 22.44 -30.74 -13.62
CA LEU A 119 23.48 -30.93 -12.60
C LEU A 119 23.06 -31.95 -11.55
N MET A 120 21.81 -31.99 -11.11
CA MET A 120 21.31 -33.02 -10.21
C MET A 120 21.33 -34.42 -10.82
N SER A 121 21.04 -34.55 -12.12
CA SER A 121 21.15 -35.81 -12.84
C SER A 121 22.61 -36.31 -12.93
N LYS A 122 23.52 -35.38 -13.25
CA LYS A 122 24.96 -35.64 -13.26
C LYS A 122 25.48 -36.10 -11.90
N LEU A 123 25.11 -35.37 -10.84
CA LEU A 123 25.46 -35.71 -9.46
C LEU A 123 25.00 -37.13 -9.07
N LYS A 124 23.75 -37.48 -9.41
CA LYS A 124 23.21 -38.84 -9.17
C LYS A 124 24.00 -39.91 -9.90
N SER A 125 24.43 -39.67 -11.16
CA SER A 125 25.21 -40.56 -11.95
C SER A 125 26.61 -40.75 -11.38
N GLU A 126 27.27 -39.68 -10.94
CA GLU A 126 28.60 -39.71 -10.32
C GLU A 126 28.60 -40.52 -9.02
N ILE A 127 27.62 -40.27 -8.14
CA ILE A 127 27.45 -41.01 -6.88
C ILE A 127 27.23 -42.51 -7.14
N ARG A 128 26.35 -42.86 -8.08
CA ARG A 128 26.11 -44.28 -8.43
C ARG A 128 27.32 -44.98 -9.02
N GLY A 129 28.11 -44.22 -9.77
CA GLY A 129 29.35 -44.75 -10.43
C GLY A 129 30.57 -44.68 -9.53
N GLY A 130 30.48 -44.30 -8.25
CA GLY A 130 31.62 -44.18 -7.33
C GLY A 130 32.62 -43.08 -7.73
N LYS A 131 32.22 -42.10 -8.54
CA LYS A 131 33.07 -40.97 -8.94
C LYS A 131 32.98 -39.86 -7.89
N ASP A 132 34.03 -39.04 -7.78
CA ASP A 132 34.03 -37.86 -6.92
C ASP A 132 33.03 -36.80 -7.42
N PRO A 133 32.01 -36.46 -6.63
CA PRO A 133 30.99 -35.50 -7.03
C PRO A 133 31.30 -34.04 -6.61
N THR A 134 32.52 -33.75 -6.14
CA THR A 134 32.88 -32.45 -5.54
C THR A 134 32.63 -31.29 -6.51
N ILE A 135 33.11 -31.39 -7.75
CA ILE A 135 32.95 -30.33 -8.77
C ILE A 135 31.47 -30.09 -9.10
N THR A 136 30.68 -31.16 -9.17
CA THR A 136 29.24 -31.02 -9.48
C THR A 136 28.48 -30.40 -8.29
N ARG A 137 28.88 -30.66 -7.05
CA ARG A 137 28.33 -29.99 -5.85
C ARG A 137 28.66 -28.50 -5.81
N GLU A 138 29.90 -28.13 -6.12
CA GLU A 138 30.32 -26.72 -6.24
C GLU A 138 29.55 -26.01 -7.33
N SER A 139 29.35 -26.62 -8.50
CA SER A 139 28.56 -26.08 -9.58
C SER A 139 27.09 -25.86 -9.17
N LEU A 140 26.50 -26.78 -8.41
CA LEU A 140 25.15 -26.63 -7.86
C LEU A 140 25.08 -25.49 -6.84
N SER A 141 26.08 -25.32 -5.98
CA SER A 141 26.12 -24.20 -5.03
C SER A 141 26.20 -22.87 -5.75
N MET A 142 27.09 -22.73 -6.74
CA MET A 142 27.19 -21.52 -7.57
C MET A 142 25.87 -21.21 -8.33
N LEU A 143 25.24 -22.28 -8.84
CA LEU A 143 23.93 -22.10 -9.50
C LEU A 143 22.87 -21.57 -8.54
N GLN A 144 22.79 -22.10 -7.30
CA GLN A 144 21.84 -21.64 -6.29
C GLN A 144 22.02 -20.14 -5.95
N ASP A 145 23.28 -19.67 -5.90
CA ASP A 145 23.59 -18.26 -5.67
C ASP A 145 23.15 -17.36 -6.82
N SER A 146 22.93 -17.91 -8.00
CA SER A 146 22.48 -17.21 -9.21
C SER A 146 20.96 -17.28 -9.44
N TYR A 147 20.19 -17.73 -8.45
CA TYR A 147 18.73 -17.82 -8.59
C TYR A 147 18.12 -16.47 -9.02
N PRO A 148 17.30 -16.43 -10.08
CA PRO A 148 16.75 -15.18 -10.60
C PRO A 148 15.87 -14.46 -9.56
N VAL A 149 16.20 -13.21 -9.28
CA VAL A 149 15.45 -12.38 -8.35
C VAL A 149 14.09 -12.03 -8.95
N GLU A 150 13.02 -12.25 -8.21
CA GLU A 150 11.67 -11.91 -8.65
C GLU A 150 11.49 -10.38 -8.70
N PRO A 151 10.96 -9.82 -9.81
CA PRO A 151 10.73 -8.39 -9.90
C PRO A 151 9.67 -7.92 -8.92
N VAL A 152 9.88 -6.75 -8.32
CA VAL A 152 8.97 -6.13 -7.36
C VAL A 152 7.79 -5.52 -8.09
N ARG A 153 6.57 -5.88 -7.68
CA ARG A 153 5.35 -5.20 -8.14
C ARG A 153 5.09 -3.98 -7.28
N TYR A 154 5.29 -2.79 -7.84
CA TYR A 154 4.98 -1.52 -7.16
C TYR A 154 3.50 -1.18 -7.32
N LYS A 155 2.66 -1.66 -6.40
CA LYS A 155 1.25 -1.26 -6.29
C LYS A 155 1.15 -0.14 -5.26
N LEU A 156 0.57 1.00 -5.65
CA LEU A 156 0.48 2.19 -4.80
C LEU A 156 -0.86 2.27 -4.09
N THR A 157 -1.93 1.80 -4.74
CA THR A 157 -3.30 1.99 -4.25
C THR A 157 -4.09 0.69 -4.15
N PHE A 158 -4.99 0.64 -3.16
CA PHE A 158 -6.02 -0.37 -3.03
C PHE A 158 -7.38 0.32 -2.97
N ASN A 159 -8.34 -0.12 -3.78
CA ASN A 159 -9.70 0.41 -3.79
C ASN A 159 -10.65 -0.49 -2.99
N ASP A 160 -10.74 -1.75 -3.38
CA ASP A 160 -11.49 -2.79 -2.67
C ASP A 160 -10.53 -3.91 -2.29
N THR A 161 -10.40 -4.14 -0.98
CA THR A 161 -9.38 -5.05 -0.47
C THR A 161 -9.75 -5.60 0.91
N THR A 162 -9.13 -6.72 1.26
CA THR A 162 -9.22 -7.30 2.60
C THR A 162 -7.94 -7.03 3.40
N PRO A 163 -7.99 -7.01 4.74
CA PRO A 163 -6.78 -6.92 5.58
C PRO A 163 -5.75 -8.00 5.23
N ALA A 164 -6.21 -9.20 4.92
CA ALA A 164 -5.35 -10.31 4.53
C ALA A 164 -4.57 -10.03 3.23
N ALA A 165 -5.20 -9.42 2.23
CA ALA A 165 -4.55 -9.04 0.98
C ALA A 165 -3.53 -7.92 1.19
N ILE A 166 -3.85 -6.92 2.02
CA ILE A 166 -2.90 -5.84 2.37
C ILE A 166 -1.71 -6.41 3.12
N LYS A 167 -1.93 -7.25 4.13
CA LYS A 167 -0.86 -7.91 4.89
C LYS A 167 0.06 -8.72 3.99
N GLU A 168 -0.52 -9.53 3.11
CA GLU A 168 0.23 -10.33 2.14
C GLU A 168 1.15 -9.44 1.29
N TYR A 169 0.61 -8.35 0.79
CA TYR A 169 1.33 -7.42 -0.04
C TYR A 169 2.45 -6.68 0.73
N LEU A 170 2.16 -6.21 1.94
CA LEU A 170 3.12 -5.49 2.79
C LEU A 170 4.23 -6.39 3.37
N CYS A 171 4.07 -7.71 3.32
CA CYS A 171 5.16 -8.67 3.62
C CYS A 171 6.21 -8.74 2.50
N GLY A 172 5.93 -8.20 1.31
CA GLY A 172 6.84 -8.12 0.18
C GLY A 172 7.86 -6.99 0.29
N ASP A 173 8.54 -6.71 -0.82
CA ASP A 173 9.58 -5.69 -0.86
C ASP A 173 9.04 -4.27 -0.94
N TRP A 174 7.87 -4.07 -1.56
CA TRP A 174 7.19 -2.78 -1.57
C TRP A 174 6.19 -2.67 -0.43
N ARG A 175 6.38 -1.68 0.44
CA ARG A 175 5.65 -1.56 1.71
C ARG A 175 4.95 -0.22 1.90
N SER A 176 4.70 0.52 0.82
CA SER A 176 4.06 1.83 0.85
C SER A 176 2.82 1.84 -0.01
N VAL A 177 1.66 1.92 0.61
CA VAL A 177 0.36 1.82 -0.06
C VAL A 177 -0.64 2.82 0.51
N GLY A 178 -1.69 3.10 -0.24
CA GLY A 178 -2.83 3.90 0.21
C GLY A 178 -4.16 3.24 -0.10
N ILE A 179 -5.15 3.56 0.71
CA ILE A 179 -6.56 3.32 0.43
C ILE A 179 -7.21 4.69 0.35
N LEU A 180 -7.48 5.14 -0.88
CA LEU A 180 -8.13 6.42 -1.13
C LEU A 180 -9.45 6.11 -1.84
N SER A 181 -10.57 6.49 -1.21
CA SER A 181 -11.90 6.14 -1.71
C SER A 181 -12.85 7.33 -1.58
N ASP A 182 -13.51 7.67 -2.68
CA ASP A 182 -14.59 8.65 -2.75
C ASP A 182 -15.97 8.05 -2.37
N GLU A 183 -16.03 6.73 -2.19
CA GLU A 183 -17.19 5.97 -1.70
C GLU A 183 -16.76 4.97 -0.61
N ALA A 184 -16.28 5.45 0.52
CA ALA A 184 -15.77 4.60 1.60
C ALA A 184 -16.86 3.78 2.34
N GLY A 185 -18.11 3.87 1.92
CA GLY A 185 -19.20 3.04 2.46
C GLY A 185 -18.90 1.54 2.39
N THR A 186 -18.30 1.08 1.31
CA THR A 186 -17.89 -0.33 1.15
C THR A 186 -16.77 -0.71 2.11
N ILE A 187 -15.86 0.22 2.42
CA ILE A 187 -14.73 0.01 3.35
C ILE A 187 -15.25 -0.06 4.80
N PHE A 188 -16.16 0.85 5.19
CA PHE A 188 -16.77 0.87 6.54
C PHE A 188 -17.74 -0.30 6.77
N ASN A 189 -18.45 -0.74 5.74
CA ASN A 189 -19.35 -1.90 5.81
C ASN A 189 -18.65 -3.23 5.54
N GLY A 190 -17.48 -3.20 4.91
CA GLY A 190 -16.68 -4.37 4.54
C GLY A 190 -15.68 -4.80 5.61
N TYR A 191 -14.72 -5.61 5.20
CA TYR A 191 -13.73 -6.21 6.09
C TYR A 191 -12.44 -5.39 6.22
N ALA A 192 -12.21 -4.37 5.40
CA ALA A 192 -10.94 -3.66 5.32
C ALA A 192 -10.50 -3.03 6.66
N LEU A 193 -11.44 -2.51 7.45
CA LEU A 193 -11.19 -1.90 8.77
C LEU A 193 -11.55 -2.81 9.95
N ASN A 194 -11.85 -4.10 9.74
CA ASN A 194 -12.23 -4.98 10.84
C ASN A 194 -11.06 -5.36 11.75
N GLU A 195 -9.83 -5.22 11.27
CA GLU A 195 -8.63 -5.49 12.05
C GLU A 195 -7.95 -4.20 12.50
N LEU A 196 -8.64 -3.40 13.33
CA LEU A 196 -8.12 -2.14 13.87
C LEU A 196 -6.71 -2.26 14.49
N PRO A 197 -6.34 -3.34 15.23
CA PRO A 197 -4.99 -3.48 15.74
C PRO A 197 -3.91 -3.47 14.63
N PHE A 198 -4.19 -4.10 13.48
CA PHE A 198 -3.31 -4.05 12.33
C PHE A 198 -3.23 -2.63 11.74
N VAL A 199 -4.39 -2.00 11.51
CA VAL A 199 -4.48 -0.64 10.95
C VAL A 199 -3.73 0.36 11.84
N ASN A 200 -3.91 0.29 13.16
CA ASN A 200 -3.21 1.16 14.12
C ASN A 200 -1.68 0.94 14.09
N LYS A 201 -1.22 -0.30 13.98
CA LYS A 201 0.21 -0.60 13.82
C LYS A 201 0.79 -0.01 12.54
N MET A 202 0.01 0.02 11.45
CA MET A 202 0.43 0.66 10.20
C MET A 202 0.49 2.18 10.31
N TRP A 203 -0.38 2.80 11.10
CA TRP A 203 -0.30 4.23 11.43
C TRP A 203 1.05 4.59 12.09
N ASP A 204 1.47 3.79 13.05
CA ASP A 204 2.72 4.02 13.80
C ASP A 204 3.97 3.60 13.01
N GLY A 205 3.82 2.93 11.86
CA GLY A 205 4.93 2.29 11.15
C GLY A 205 5.60 1.15 11.94
N ALA A 206 4.89 0.63 12.94
CA ALA A 206 5.39 -0.41 13.82
C ALA A 206 5.48 -1.77 13.10
N THR A 207 6.37 -2.64 13.62
CA THR A 207 6.47 -4.02 13.13
C THR A 207 5.20 -4.80 13.46
N TYR A 208 4.70 -5.56 12.48
CA TYR A 208 3.56 -6.44 12.63
C TYR A 208 3.90 -7.86 12.17
N SER A 209 3.66 -8.86 13.03
CA SER A 209 3.81 -10.28 12.67
C SER A 209 2.56 -10.81 11.99
N VAL A 210 2.76 -11.52 10.88
CA VAL A 210 1.71 -12.24 10.15
C VAL A 210 1.94 -13.73 10.32
N GLU A 211 1.15 -14.33 11.20
CA GLU A 211 1.18 -15.76 11.49
C GLU A 211 0.05 -16.47 10.75
N ARG A 212 0.37 -17.58 10.10
CA ARG A 212 -0.60 -18.45 9.43
C ARG A 212 -0.34 -19.90 9.82
N LYS A 213 -1.39 -20.68 10.05
CA LYS A 213 -1.32 -22.07 10.55
C LYS A 213 -0.35 -22.98 9.78
N ASN A 214 -0.19 -22.75 8.46
CA ASN A 214 0.59 -23.64 7.58
C ASN A 214 1.66 -22.88 6.77
N ALA A 215 2.11 -21.73 7.24
CA ALA A 215 3.15 -20.95 6.58
C ALA A 215 4.12 -20.38 7.63
N PRO A 216 5.39 -20.17 7.27
CA PRO A 216 6.33 -19.51 8.17
C PRO A 216 5.84 -18.10 8.53
N GLU A 217 6.17 -17.67 9.75
CA GLU A 217 5.93 -16.30 10.20
C GLU A 217 6.59 -15.31 9.24
N ARG A 218 5.85 -14.25 8.91
CA ARG A 218 6.37 -13.14 8.11
C ARG A 218 6.18 -11.84 8.85
N LEU A 219 7.16 -10.94 8.72
CA LEU A 219 7.16 -9.65 9.39
C LEU A 219 6.93 -8.50 8.40
N ILE A 220 5.94 -7.68 8.70
CA ILE A 220 5.77 -6.38 8.07
C ILE A 220 6.60 -5.38 8.86
N LYS A 221 7.62 -4.80 8.23
CA LYS A 221 8.51 -3.81 8.83
C LYS A 221 8.51 -2.53 8.02
N ASN A 222 8.51 -1.38 8.68
CA ASN A 222 8.56 -0.06 8.04
C ASN A 222 7.48 0.13 6.95
N ALA A 223 6.30 -0.44 7.16
CA ALA A 223 5.19 -0.24 6.25
C ALA A 223 4.63 1.18 6.37
N ARG A 224 4.08 1.67 5.27
CA ARG A 224 3.44 2.98 5.16
C ARG A 224 2.05 2.78 4.58
N LEU A 225 1.05 3.23 5.31
CA LEU A 225 -0.34 3.13 4.89
C LEU A 225 -1.01 4.50 5.05
N THR A 226 -1.45 5.09 3.95
CA THR A 226 -2.31 6.27 3.96
C THR A 226 -3.77 5.84 3.77
N LEU A 227 -4.67 6.40 4.58
CA LEU A 227 -6.12 6.29 4.39
C LEU A 227 -6.69 7.68 4.10
N SER A 228 -7.38 7.86 2.97
CA SER A 228 -8.21 9.03 2.67
C SER A 228 -9.58 8.55 2.24
N LEU A 229 -10.53 8.65 3.13
CA LEU A 229 -11.84 8.02 3.01
C LEU A 229 -12.93 9.09 3.01
N GLN A 230 -13.64 9.22 1.90
CA GLN A 230 -14.81 10.10 1.80
C GLN A 230 -16.07 9.27 2.01
N VAL A 231 -16.93 9.70 2.92
CA VAL A 231 -18.10 8.93 3.34
C VAL A 231 -19.29 9.84 3.58
N GLN A 232 -20.49 9.35 3.30
CA GLN A 232 -21.72 10.06 3.64
C GLN A 232 -22.00 9.96 5.15
N SER A 233 -22.61 11.00 5.72
CA SER A 233 -22.94 11.07 7.16
C SER A 233 -23.77 9.87 7.63
N VAL A 234 -24.73 9.42 6.85
CA VAL A 234 -25.56 8.25 7.18
C VAL A 234 -24.77 6.96 7.32
N VAL A 235 -23.71 6.80 6.55
CA VAL A 235 -22.87 5.59 6.59
C VAL A 235 -21.97 5.58 7.83
N ILE A 236 -21.30 6.72 8.08
CA ILE A 236 -20.39 6.82 9.23
C ILE A 236 -21.15 6.74 10.56
N ASN A 237 -22.34 7.35 10.65
CA ASN A 237 -23.18 7.27 11.86
C ASN A 237 -23.60 5.82 12.15
N ARG A 238 -24.05 5.07 11.15
CA ARG A 238 -24.36 3.63 11.31
C ARG A 238 -23.15 2.80 11.73
N TYR A 239 -21.96 3.14 11.24
CA TYR A 239 -20.74 2.46 11.64
C TYR A 239 -20.41 2.73 13.11
N ILE A 240 -20.50 3.97 13.56
CA ILE A 240 -20.25 4.38 14.95
C ILE A 240 -21.26 3.71 15.89
N GLU A 241 -22.56 3.73 15.57
CA GLU A 241 -23.61 3.09 16.33
C GLU A 241 -23.34 1.59 16.52
N ARG A 242 -23.06 0.85 15.42
CA ARG A 242 -22.73 -0.59 15.49
C ARG A 242 -21.51 -0.88 16.37
N LYS A 243 -20.48 -0.05 16.29
CA LYS A 243 -19.27 -0.22 17.13
C LYS A 243 -19.53 0.18 18.59
N GLY A 244 -20.37 1.17 18.84
CA GLY A 244 -20.81 1.56 20.18
C GLY A 244 -21.61 0.46 20.88
N ASP A 245 -22.44 -0.26 20.16
CA ASP A 245 -23.22 -1.38 20.70
C ASP A 245 -22.34 -2.59 21.03
N ILE A 246 -21.33 -2.89 20.19
CA ILE A 246 -20.36 -3.96 20.45
C ILE A 246 -19.47 -3.63 21.66
N ALA A 247 -19.19 -2.35 21.91
CA ALA A 247 -18.38 -1.94 23.06
C ALA A 247 -19.14 -1.95 24.40
N LYS A 248 -20.46 -2.03 24.35
CA LYS A 248 -21.34 -2.05 25.56
C LYS A 248 -21.80 -3.46 25.94
N GLY A 249 -21.63 -4.46 25.07
CA GLY A 249 -21.98 -5.87 25.30
C GLY A 249 -20.76 -6.71 25.57
#